data_a0937da48703225a0212db360ea89056
#
_entry.id   a0937da48703225a0212db360ea89056
#
_cell.length_a   1.000
_cell.length_b   1.000
_cell.length_c   1.000
_cell.angle_alpha   90.00
_cell.angle_beta   90.00
_cell.angle_gamma   90.00
#
_symmetry.space_group_name_H-M   'P 1'
#
loop_
_entity.id
_entity.type
_entity.pdbx_description
1 polymer ?
#
loop_
_entity_poly.entity_id
_entity_poly.type
_entity_poly.pdbx_seq_one_letter_code
_entity_poly.pdbx_strand_id
1 'polypeptide(L)'
;MAQITLRGNPINTVGELPAVRSQAPGFSLTGTDLGTVSDDQFRGKPLLLNIFPSVDTPVCASSVRTFNERAAATGLTVVCVSNDLPFAQKRFCGAEEIENVVTASAFRDGFGEDYGVTIVDGSMAGLLARAVVVVGANGDVLYSELVPEIAQEPDYDAAVAASSS
;
A
#
# COMPACT_ATOMS: atom_id res chain seq x y z
N MET A 1 -1.78 7.39 -16.96
CA MET A 1 -3.07 7.26 -16.25
C MET A 1 -3.58 5.83 -16.40
N ALA A 2 -3.91 5.17 -15.31
CA ALA A 2 -4.44 3.83 -15.34
C ALA A 2 -5.95 3.85 -15.07
N GLN A 3 -6.68 2.86 -15.59
CA GLN A 3 -8.11 2.72 -15.35
C GLN A 3 -8.38 1.48 -14.51
N ILE A 4 -9.19 1.66 -13.47
CA ILE A 4 -9.68 0.58 -12.62
C ILE A 4 -11.20 0.73 -12.52
N THR A 5 -11.86 -0.13 -11.74
CA THR A 5 -13.32 -0.01 -11.56
C THR A 5 -13.68 0.08 -10.08
N LEU A 6 -14.78 0.77 -9.82
CA LEU A 6 -15.46 0.78 -8.54
C LEU A 6 -16.87 0.24 -8.76
N ARG A 7 -17.12 -0.97 -8.29
CA ARG A 7 -18.38 -1.69 -8.51
C ARG A 7 -18.76 -1.75 -9.99
N GLY A 8 -17.75 -2.03 -10.84
CA GLY A 8 -17.91 -2.12 -12.28
C GLY A 8 -17.87 -0.80 -13.03
N ASN A 9 -17.83 0.34 -12.35
CA ASN A 9 -17.80 1.66 -13.00
C ASN A 9 -16.36 2.13 -13.16
N PRO A 10 -15.95 2.59 -14.36
CA PRO A 10 -14.56 3.01 -14.58
C PRO A 10 -14.19 4.25 -13.78
N ILE A 11 -13.01 4.21 -13.16
CA ILE A 11 -12.38 5.37 -12.53
C ILE A 11 -10.90 5.34 -12.91
N ASN A 12 -10.24 6.50 -12.83
CA ASN A 12 -8.86 6.63 -13.29
C ASN A 12 -7.93 7.03 -12.16
N THR A 13 -6.67 6.60 -12.27
CA THR A 13 -5.60 7.04 -11.38
C THR A 13 -4.77 8.13 -12.06
N VAL A 14 -4.00 8.87 -11.26
CA VAL A 14 -3.15 9.98 -11.73
C VAL A 14 -2.03 9.51 -12.66
N GLY A 15 -1.59 8.27 -12.52
CA GLY A 15 -0.49 7.72 -13.30
C GLY A 15 -0.55 6.19 -13.32
N GLU A 16 0.61 5.57 -13.40
CA GLU A 16 0.75 4.11 -13.40
C GLU A 16 1.72 3.70 -12.31
N LEU A 17 1.58 2.47 -11.82
CA LEU A 17 2.52 1.91 -10.85
C LEU A 17 3.93 1.84 -11.45
N PRO A 18 4.97 1.94 -10.61
CA PRO A 18 6.34 1.72 -11.06
C PRO A 18 6.48 0.36 -11.75
N ALA A 19 7.19 0.34 -12.85
CA ALA A 19 7.41 -0.90 -13.61
C ALA A 19 8.32 -1.85 -12.84
N VAL A 20 8.07 -3.15 -13.00
CA VAL A 20 8.98 -4.18 -12.47
C VAL A 20 10.38 -3.97 -13.05
N ARG A 21 11.39 -4.08 -12.22
CA ARG A 21 12.81 -3.84 -12.49
C ARG A 21 13.22 -2.37 -12.55
N SER A 22 12.28 -1.44 -12.41
CA SER A 22 12.63 -0.02 -12.27
C SER A 22 13.01 0.28 -10.82
N GLN A 23 13.66 1.41 -10.62
CA GLN A 23 13.94 1.91 -9.28
C GLN A 23 12.63 2.38 -8.65
N ALA A 24 12.28 1.86 -7.48
CA ALA A 24 11.09 2.29 -6.77
C ALA A 24 11.23 3.75 -6.33
N PRO A 25 10.17 4.59 -6.47
CA PRO A 25 10.23 5.95 -5.93
C PRO A 25 10.47 5.95 -4.43
N GLY A 26 11.30 6.88 -3.96
CA GLY A 26 11.47 7.10 -2.53
C GLY A 26 10.18 7.63 -1.92
N PHE A 27 9.99 7.43 -0.62
CA PHE A 27 8.80 7.92 0.07
C PHE A 27 9.13 8.42 1.47
N SER A 28 8.31 9.33 1.96
CA SER A 28 8.37 9.83 3.33
C SER A 28 6.94 9.95 3.84
N LEU A 29 6.50 8.95 4.57
CA LEU A 29 5.13 8.84 5.07
C LEU A 29 5.07 9.25 6.54
N THR A 30 3.87 9.36 7.09
CA THR A 30 3.65 9.71 8.49
C THR A 30 3.13 8.49 9.25
N GLY A 31 3.86 8.05 10.25
CA GLY A 31 3.48 6.91 11.07
C GLY A 31 2.39 7.24 12.08
N THR A 32 1.90 6.21 12.78
CA THR A 32 0.82 6.36 13.77
C THR A 32 1.24 7.19 14.99
N ASP A 33 2.53 7.35 15.22
CA ASP A 33 3.09 8.21 16.28
C ASP A 33 3.41 9.63 15.76
N LEU A 34 3.02 9.93 14.52
CA LEU A 34 3.33 11.17 13.80
C LEU A 34 4.79 11.32 13.39
N GLY A 35 5.60 10.30 13.62
CA GLY A 35 6.98 10.26 13.16
C GLY A 35 7.06 9.91 11.67
N THR A 36 8.25 10.03 11.10
CA THR A 36 8.49 9.74 9.70
C THR A 36 8.71 8.24 9.46
N VAL A 37 8.04 7.71 8.43
CA VAL A 37 8.26 6.36 7.89
C VAL A 37 8.75 6.54 6.45
N SER A 38 10.03 6.26 6.21
CA SER A 38 10.65 6.49 4.90
C SER A 38 11.30 5.23 4.36
N ASP A 39 11.53 5.21 3.05
CA ASP A 39 12.15 4.08 2.37
C ASP A 39 13.56 3.78 2.91
N ASP A 40 14.29 4.79 3.36
CA ASP A 40 15.62 4.62 3.95
C ASP A 40 15.64 3.65 5.14
N GLN A 41 14.55 3.59 5.88
CA GLN A 41 14.43 2.76 7.08
C GLN A 41 14.36 1.26 6.76
N PHE A 42 14.07 0.92 5.50
CA PHE A 42 13.83 -0.46 5.07
C PHE A 42 14.90 -0.98 4.09
N ARG A 43 15.91 -0.21 3.79
CA ARG A 43 16.97 -0.61 2.86
C ARG A 43 17.69 -1.87 3.36
N GLY A 44 18.09 -2.71 2.41
CA GLY A 44 18.78 -3.96 2.72
C GLY A 44 17.85 -5.14 2.94
N LYS A 45 16.55 -4.93 2.88
CA LYS A 45 15.52 -5.98 3.04
C LYS A 45 14.42 -5.79 2.02
N PRO A 46 13.79 -6.86 1.54
CA PRO A 46 12.58 -6.72 0.75
C PRO A 46 11.47 -6.03 1.55
N LEU A 47 10.72 -5.16 0.88
CA LEU A 47 9.63 -4.39 1.48
C LEU A 47 8.38 -4.57 0.64
N LEU A 48 7.26 -4.91 1.26
CA LEU A 48 5.98 -4.98 0.60
C LEU A 48 5.13 -3.76 0.99
N LEU A 49 4.71 -2.99 -0.01
CA LEU A 49 3.80 -1.86 0.17
C LEU A 49 2.38 -2.33 -0.14
N ASN A 50 1.50 -2.29 0.86
CA ASN A 50 0.08 -2.58 0.71
C ASN A 50 -0.67 -1.25 0.68
N ILE A 51 -1.13 -0.85 -0.50
CA ILE A 51 -1.72 0.47 -0.76
C ILE A 51 -3.22 0.31 -0.94
N PHE A 52 -4.01 1.17 -0.30
CA PHE A 52 -5.48 1.03 -0.35
C PHE A 52 -6.18 2.34 -0.01
N PRO A 53 -7.50 2.43 -0.33
CA PRO A 53 -8.28 3.66 -0.08
C PRO A 53 -8.43 4.03 1.38
N SER A 54 -8.82 3.11 2.26
CA SER A 54 -9.05 3.43 3.68
C SER A 54 -9.17 2.17 4.54
N VAL A 55 -8.62 2.22 5.76
CA VAL A 55 -8.78 1.16 6.77
C VAL A 55 -10.25 0.97 7.18
N ASP A 56 -11.10 1.95 6.91
CA ASP A 56 -12.52 1.89 7.27
C ASP A 56 -13.39 1.21 6.20
N THR A 57 -12.79 0.62 5.16
CA THR A 57 -13.52 -0.19 4.19
C THR A 57 -13.24 -1.68 4.43
N PRO A 58 -14.23 -2.57 4.19
CA PRO A 58 -14.08 -4.00 4.53
C PRO A 58 -12.91 -4.71 3.85
N VAL A 59 -12.72 -4.49 2.55
CA VAL A 59 -11.66 -5.15 1.79
C VAL A 59 -10.28 -4.63 2.20
N CYS A 60 -10.16 -3.33 2.47
CA CYS A 60 -8.91 -2.75 2.95
C CYS A 60 -8.53 -3.29 4.32
N ALA A 61 -9.51 -3.36 5.23
CA ALA A 61 -9.30 -3.95 6.55
C ALA A 61 -8.85 -5.41 6.45
N SER A 62 -9.49 -6.19 5.58
CA SER A 62 -9.10 -7.58 5.32
C SER A 62 -7.68 -7.70 4.80
N SER A 63 -7.27 -6.80 3.90
CA SER A 63 -5.92 -6.83 3.35
C SER A 63 -4.86 -6.56 4.42
N VAL A 64 -5.11 -5.60 5.31
CA VAL A 64 -4.18 -5.33 6.42
C VAL A 64 -4.07 -6.53 7.34
N ARG A 65 -5.20 -7.14 7.71
CA ARG A 65 -5.20 -8.34 8.57
C ARG A 65 -4.45 -9.49 7.93
N THR A 66 -4.69 -9.75 6.64
CA THR A 66 -4.04 -10.83 5.91
C THR A 66 -2.53 -10.64 5.83
N PHE A 67 -2.06 -9.44 5.46
CA PHE A 67 -0.63 -9.17 5.43
C PHE A 67 0.01 -9.19 6.82
N ASN A 68 -0.74 -8.79 7.85
CA ASN A 68 -0.26 -8.91 9.22
C ASN A 68 0.02 -10.36 9.60
N GLU A 69 -0.87 -11.27 9.24
CA GLU A 69 -0.68 -12.71 9.46
C GLU A 69 0.50 -13.25 8.65
N ARG A 70 0.62 -12.86 7.39
CA ARG A 70 1.73 -13.28 6.53
C ARG A 70 3.07 -12.76 7.03
N ALA A 71 3.11 -11.51 7.50
CA ALA A 71 4.33 -10.93 8.06
C ALA A 71 4.75 -11.67 9.34
N ALA A 72 3.80 -12.01 10.20
CA ALA A 72 4.08 -12.78 11.41
C ALA A 72 4.67 -14.17 11.09
N ALA A 73 4.17 -14.82 10.03
CA ALA A 73 4.60 -16.15 9.65
C ALA A 73 5.95 -16.18 8.93
N THR A 74 6.29 -15.14 8.17
CA THR A 74 7.45 -15.14 7.27
C THR A 74 8.55 -14.15 7.66
N GLY A 75 8.29 -13.22 8.58
CA GLY A 75 9.21 -12.13 8.89
C GLY A 75 9.27 -11.04 7.83
N LEU A 76 8.35 -11.05 6.87
CA LEU A 76 8.27 -10.06 5.80
C LEU A 76 7.98 -8.66 6.36
N THR A 77 8.71 -7.65 5.86
CA THR A 77 8.44 -6.26 6.21
C THR A 77 7.32 -5.72 5.33
N VAL A 78 6.23 -5.28 5.94
CA VAL A 78 5.07 -4.73 5.24
C VAL A 78 4.76 -3.33 5.75
N VAL A 79 4.57 -2.39 4.82
CA VAL A 79 4.07 -1.05 5.13
C VAL A 79 2.70 -0.91 4.45
N CYS A 80 1.67 -0.65 5.25
CA CYS A 80 0.31 -0.41 4.76
C CYS A 80 0.11 1.10 4.62
N VAL A 81 -0.30 1.55 3.42
CA VAL A 81 -0.36 2.97 3.07
C VAL A 81 -1.77 3.36 2.63
N SER A 82 -2.29 4.41 3.23
CA SER A 82 -3.54 5.05 2.81
C SER A 82 -3.48 6.54 3.12
N ASN A 83 -4.48 7.29 2.65
CA ASN A 83 -4.61 8.71 3.00
C ASN A 83 -5.42 8.92 4.30
N ASP A 84 -5.77 7.85 5.02
CA ASP A 84 -6.33 8.00 6.36
C ASP A 84 -5.38 8.80 7.24
N LEU A 85 -5.92 9.57 8.16
CA LEU A 85 -5.08 10.27 9.14
C LEU A 85 -4.39 9.26 10.05
N PRO A 86 -3.19 9.57 10.55
CA PRO A 86 -2.48 8.66 11.45
C PRO A 86 -3.28 8.24 12.67
N PHE A 87 -4.15 9.13 13.16
CA PHE A 87 -5.02 8.82 14.30
C PHE A 87 -6.02 7.71 14.00
N ALA A 88 -6.60 7.73 12.80
CA ALA A 88 -7.53 6.69 12.36
C ALA A 88 -6.83 5.36 12.16
N GLN A 89 -5.62 5.38 11.60
CA GLN A 89 -4.80 4.18 11.42
C GLN A 89 -4.41 3.58 12.77
N LYS A 90 -4.04 4.43 13.74
CA LYS A 90 -3.70 3.98 15.09
C LYS A 90 -4.88 3.31 15.77
N ARG A 91 -6.06 3.91 15.67
CA ARG A 91 -7.30 3.33 16.21
C ARG A 91 -7.59 1.97 15.60
N PHE A 92 -7.46 1.86 14.27
CA PHE A 92 -7.68 0.60 13.55
C PHE A 92 -6.70 -0.49 14.02
N CYS A 93 -5.41 -0.17 14.09
CA CYS A 93 -4.39 -1.13 14.51
C CYS A 93 -4.62 -1.61 15.95
N GLY A 94 -5.03 -0.71 16.84
CA GLY A 94 -5.34 -1.07 18.23
C GLY A 94 -6.56 -1.95 18.33
N ALA A 95 -7.63 -1.62 17.61
CA ALA A 95 -8.89 -2.38 17.63
C ALA A 95 -8.73 -3.77 17.00
N GLU A 96 -7.89 -3.91 15.96
CA GLU A 96 -7.70 -5.16 15.23
C GLU A 96 -6.45 -5.92 15.65
N GLU A 97 -5.74 -5.44 16.66
CA GLU A 97 -4.51 -6.06 17.17
C GLU A 97 -3.45 -6.27 16.08
N ILE A 98 -3.25 -5.24 15.25
CA ILE A 98 -2.28 -5.26 14.16
C ILE A 98 -0.91 -4.85 14.69
N GLU A 99 0.03 -5.78 14.77
CA GLU A 99 1.35 -5.57 15.39
C GLU A 99 2.52 -5.89 14.45
N ASN A 100 2.30 -6.65 13.38
CA ASN A 100 3.37 -7.20 12.54
C ASN A 100 3.56 -6.43 11.23
N VAL A 101 2.80 -5.37 11.00
CA VAL A 101 2.97 -4.48 9.86
C VAL A 101 3.08 -3.04 10.35
N VAL A 102 3.74 -2.20 9.55
CA VAL A 102 3.79 -0.76 9.79
C VAL A 102 2.63 -0.14 9.03
N THR A 103 1.86 0.73 9.68
CA THR A 103 0.79 1.49 9.03
C THR A 103 1.22 2.94 8.95
N ALA A 104 1.15 3.54 7.78
CA ALA A 104 1.61 4.89 7.56
C ALA A 104 0.67 5.66 6.64
N SER A 105 0.58 6.97 6.86
CA SER A 105 -0.34 7.84 6.13
C SER A 105 0.39 8.65 5.08
N ALA A 106 -0.22 8.76 3.90
CA ALA A 106 0.24 9.60 2.81
C ALA A 106 -0.53 10.92 2.73
N PHE A 107 -1.17 11.35 3.82
CA PHE A 107 -2.09 12.49 3.79
C PHE A 107 -1.42 13.82 3.46
N ARG A 108 -0.12 13.96 3.68
CA ARG A 108 0.59 15.24 3.50
C ARG A 108 1.83 15.17 2.60
N ASP A 109 2.01 14.06 1.89
CA ASP A 109 3.17 13.91 1.01
C ASP A 109 2.73 13.57 -0.42
N GLY A 110 3.68 13.38 -1.33
CA GLY A 110 3.41 13.09 -2.73
C GLY A 110 3.38 11.60 -3.09
N PHE A 111 3.20 10.70 -2.14
CA PHE A 111 3.25 9.27 -2.38
C PHE A 111 2.29 8.81 -3.49
N GLY A 112 1.04 9.28 -3.45
CA GLY A 112 0.03 8.87 -4.43
C GLY A 112 0.42 9.24 -5.86
N GLU A 113 0.98 10.41 -6.04
CA GLU A 113 1.45 10.89 -7.34
C GLU A 113 2.73 10.15 -7.77
N ASP A 114 3.67 9.95 -6.86
CA ASP A 114 4.94 9.29 -7.15
C ASP A 114 4.73 7.83 -7.55
N TYR A 115 3.77 7.15 -6.93
CA TYR A 115 3.44 5.76 -7.26
C TYR A 115 2.30 5.64 -8.28
N GLY A 116 1.72 6.75 -8.71
CA GLY A 116 0.70 6.77 -9.75
C GLY A 116 -0.64 6.20 -9.31
N VAL A 117 -0.96 6.22 -8.01
CA VAL A 117 -2.13 5.52 -7.45
C VAL A 117 -3.23 6.44 -6.92
N THR A 118 -3.06 7.76 -6.96
CA THR A 118 -4.14 8.66 -6.55
C THR A 118 -5.30 8.58 -7.54
N ILE A 119 -6.50 8.31 -7.03
CA ILE A 119 -7.72 8.30 -7.85
C ILE A 119 -8.10 9.73 -8.17
N VAL A 120 -8.35 10.04 -9.44
CA VAL A 120 -8.55 11.43 -9.90
C VAL A 120 -10.00 11.76 -10.26
N ASP A 121 -10.88 10.76 -10.33
CA ASP A 121 -12.28 10.99 -10.67
C ASP A 121 -13.22 10.08 -9.88
N GLY A 122 -14.52 10.30 -10.03
CA GLY A 122 -15.53 9.53 -9.31
C GLY A 122 -15.65 9.92 -7.84
N SER A 123 -16.42 9.13 -7.11
CA SER A 123 -16.70 9.39 -5.70
C SER A 123 -15.50 9.15 -4.78
N MET A 124 -14.50 8.41 -5.25
CA MET A 124 -13.30 8.10 -4.47
C MET A 124 -12.10 8.98 -4.86
N ALA A 125 -12.32 10.05 -5.62
CA ALA A 125 -11.24 10.97 -5.99
C ALA A 125 -10.50 11.49 -4.75
N GLY A 126 -9.17 11.49 -4.80
CA GLY A 126 -8.33 11.88 -3.68
C GLY A 126 -7.87 10.73 -2.80
N LEU A 127 -8.48 9.56 -2.91
CA LEU A 127 -8.04 8.35 -2.21
C LEU A 127 -7.02 7.59 -3.05
N LEU A 128 -6.32 6.66 -2.42
CA LEU A 128 -5.39 5.80 -3.14
C LEU A 128 -6.12 4.57 -3.69
N ALA A 129 -5.70 4.11 -4.86
CA ALA A 129 -6.20 2.87 -5.44
C ALA A 129 -5.68 1.67 -4.63
N ARG A 130 -6.27 0.50 -4.86
CA ARG A 130 -5.78 -0.74 -4.24
C ARG A 130 -4.63 -1.28 -5.09
N ALA A 131 -3.45 -1.34 -4.49
CA ALA A 131 -2.25 -1.78 -5.18
C ALA A 131 -1.27 -2.45 -4.22
N VAL A 132 -0.43 -3.31 -4.76
CA VAL A 132 0.66 -3.93 -4.00
C VAL A 132 1.96 -3.76 -4.80
N VAL A 133 3.00 -3.29 -4.13
CA VAL A 133 4.32 -3.14 -4.72
C VAL A 133 5.33 -3.81 -3.80
N VAL A 134 6.17 -4.69 -4.35
CA VAL A 134 7.28 -5.29 -3.60
C VAL A 134 8.57 -4.66 -4.10
N VAL A 135 9.33 -4.11 -3.15
CA VAL A 135 10.61 -3.45 -3.40
C VAL A 135 11.71 -4.35 -2.85
N GLY A 136 12.69 -4.67 -3.68
CA GLY A 136 13.82 -5.51 -3.27
C GLY A 136 14.80 -4.77 -2.38
N ALA A 137 15.75 -5.51 -1.82
CA ALA A 137 16.78 -4.98 -0.92
C ALA A 137 17.59 -3.83 -1.55
N ASN A 138 17.74 -3.83 -2.88
CA ASN A 138 18.47 -2.80 -3.63
C ASN A 138 17.59 -1.63 -4.08
N GLY A 139 16.30 -1.62 -3.74
CA GLY A 139 15.38 -0.57 -4.16
C GLY A 139 14.70 -0.80 -5.49
N ASP A 140 14.92 -1.92 -6.15
CA ASP A 140 14.28 -2.24 -7.42
C ASP A 140 12.87 -2.83 -7.17
N VAL A 141 11.94 -2.51 -8.06
CA VAL A 141 10.59 -3.10 -8.00
C VAL A 141 10.65 -4.56 -8.45
N LEU A 142 10.28 -5.46 -7.56
CA LEU A 142 10.23 -6.90 -7.84
C LEU A 142 8.86 -7.36 -8.31
N TYR A 143 7.81 -6.66 -7.90
CA TYR A 143 6.42 -7.04 -8.19
C TYR A 143 5.54 -5.79 -8.08
N SER A 144 4.56 -5.67 -8.96
CA SER A 144 3.54 -4.62 -8.85
C SER A 144 2.21 -5.16 -9.31
N GLU A 145 1.16 -4.85 -8.56
CA GLU A 145 -0.21 -5.20 -8.91
C GLU A 145 -1.11 -4.00 -8.64
N LEU A 146 -1.77 -3.51 -9.69
CA LEU A 146 -2.89 -2.59 -9.54
C LEU A 146 -4.15 -3.44 -9.64
N VAL A 147 -4.87 -3.59 -8.53
CA VAL A 147 -6.07 -4.44 -8.49
C VAL A 147 -7.15 -3.79 -9.37
N PRO A 148 -7.68 -4.51 -10.37
CA PRO A 148 -8.56 -3.89 -11.36
C PRO A 148 -9.92 -3.44 -10.82
N GLU A 149 -10.38 -4.00 -9.70
CA GLU A 149 -11.63 -3.62 -9.06
C GLU A 149 -11.36 -3.28 -7.59
N ILE A 150 -11.75 -2.07 -7.15
CA ILE A 150 -11.47 -1.58 -5.79
C ILE A 150 -11.98 -2.54 -4.72
N ALA A 151 -13.10 -3.19 -4.95
CA ALA A 151 -13.71 -4.10 -3.98
C ALA A 151 -13.09 -5.51 -4.00
N GLN A 152 -12.08 -5.76 -4.84
CA GLN A 152 -11.41 -7.04 -4.95
C GLN A 152 -10.13 -7.05 -4.11
N GLU A 153 -9.84 -8.18 -3.46
CA GLU A 153 -8.59 -8.35 -2.71
C GLU A 153 -7.40 -8.52 -3.65
N PRO A 154 -6.18 -8.13 -3.23
CA PRO A 154 -4.99 -8.38 -4.02
C PRO A 154 -4.60 -9.87 -4.00
N ASP A 155 -3.66 -10.24 -4.87
CA ASP A 155 -3.08 -11.60 -4.88
C ASP A 155 -1.99 -11.68 -3.80
N TYR A 156 -2.38 -12.10 -2.61
CA TYR A 156 -1.48 -12.20 -1.46
C TYR A 156 -0.32 -13.17 -1.71
N ASP A 157 -0.61 -14.32 -2.28
CA ASP A 157 0.41 -15.36 -2.50
C ASP A 157 1.48 -14.90 -3.47
N ALA A 158 1.09 -14.27 -4.56
CA ALA A 158 2.03 -13.74 -5.56
C ALA A 158 2.93 -12.67 -4.96
N ALA A 159 2.36 -11.75 -4.18
CA ALA A 159 3.12 -10.66 -3.54
C ALA A 159 4.13 -11.22 -2.52
N VAL A 160 3.72 -12.14 -1.67
CA VAL A 160 4.59 -12.75 -0.66
C VAL A 160 5.70 -13.58 -1.34
N ALA A 161 5.37 -14.32 -2.39
CA ALA A 161 6.37 -15.09 -3.15
C ALA A 161 7.42 -14.17 -3.79
N ALA A 162 7.01 -13.04 -4.34
CA ALA A 162 7.94 -12.08 -4.95
C ALA A 162 8.91 -11.49 -3.92
N SER A 163 8.50 -11.34 -2.67
CA SER A 163 9.36 -10.79 -1.61
C SER A 163 10.46 -11.74 -1.17
N SER A 164 10.38 -13.01 -1.55
CA SER A 164 11.39 -14.03 -1.23
C SER A 164 12.47 -14.15 -2.31
N SER A 165 12.38 -13.32 -3.35
CA SER A 165 13.32 -13.38 -4.49
C SER A 165 14.63 -12.68 -4.22
#